data_b9adf66cadeed4390b03ed3d307da996
#
_entry.id   b9adf66cadeed4390b03ed3d307da996
#
_cell.length_a   1.000
_cell.length_b   1.000
_cell.length_c   1.000
_cell.angle_alpha   90.00
_cell.angle_beta   90.00
_cell.angle_gamma   90.00
#
_symmetry.space_group_name_H-M   'P 1'
#
loop_
_entity.id
_entity.type
_entity.pdbx_description
1 polymer ?
#
loop_
_entity_poly.entity_id
_entity_poly.type
_entity_poly.pdbx_seq_one_letter_code
_entity_poly.pdbx_strand_id
1 'polypeptide(L)'
;MNILTHKGISAELCGSPRELSPGRAVVAMTATPVMAADDKGLVHGGFVFGMADYAAMLAVNDPNVVLGSSEMRFLKPVRVGETITAEAVIKEESGRKRVVEVRVLRDETVTAEGICTCFVLDKHVLE
;
A
#
# COMPACT_ATOMS: atom_id res chain seq x y z
N MET A 1 -5.87 10.45 -13.10
CA MET A 1 -5.33 10.41 -11.73
C MET A 1 -4.18 11.38 -11.60
N ASN A 2 -4.23 12.25 -10.62
CA ASN A 2 -3.15 13.20 -10.39
C ASN A 2 -2.25 12.72 -9.23
N ILE A 3 -1.27 11.90 -9.55
CA ILE A 3 -0.37 11.31 -8.58
C ILE A 3 0.77 12.28 -8.28
N LEU A 4 0.93 12.64 -7.00
CA LEU A 4 1.90 13.63 -6.54
C LEU A 4 3.08 13.01 -5.77
N THR A 5 3.05 11.71 -5.51
CA THR A 5 4.07 11.03 -4.70
C THR A 5 4.40 9.65 -5.29
N HIS A 6 5.54 9.10 -4.90
CA HIS A 6 5.95 7.73 -5.26
C HIS A 6 5.95 7.46 -6.77
N LYS A 7 6.31 8.47 -7.56
CA LYS A 7 6.27 8.38 -9.02
C LYS A 7 7.32 7.42 -9.60
N GLY A 8 8.36 7.12 -8.85
CA GLY A 8 9.43 6.20 -9.26
C GLY A 8 9.23 4.77 -8.79
N ILE A 9 8.09 4.47 -8.17
CA ILE A 9 7.87 3.14 -7.59
C ILE A 9 7.75 2.06 -8.66
N SER A 10 8.18 0.83 -8.34
CA SER A 10 8.05 -0.30 -9.25
C SER A 10 6.61 -0.82 -9.28
N ALA A 11 5.95 -0.71 -10.42
CA ALA A 11 4.60 -1.24 -10.59
C ALA A 11 4.56 -2.76 -10.46
N GLU A 12 5.61 -3.44 -10.91
CA GLU A 12 5.71 -4.90 -10.78
C GLU A 12 5.71 -5.34 -9.32
N LEU A 13 6.45 -4.63 -8.46
CA LEU A 13 6.66 -5.03 -7.07
C LEU A 13 5.66 -4.42 -6.08
N CYS A 14 5.04 -3.29 -6.43
CA CYS A 14 4.16 -2.54 -5.52
C CYS A 14 2.75 -2.34 -6.06
N GLY A 15 2.49 -2.73 -7.30
CA GLY A 15 1.18 -2.59 -7.91
C GLY A 15 0.98 -1.29 -8.67
N SER A 16 -0.21 -1.15 -9.24
CA SER A 16 -0.60 0.01 -10.04
C SER A 16 -1.88 0.62 -9.50
N PRO A 17 -1.98 1.97 -9.49
CA PRO A 17 -3.17 2.66 -9.03
C PRO A 17 -4.38 2.35 -9.92
N ARG A 18 -5.52 2.09 -9.31
CA ARG A 18 -6.80 1.86 -9.99
C ARG A 18 -7.78 2.99 -9.75
N GLU A 19 -7.80 3.51 -8.52
CA GLU A 19 -8.66 4.62 -8.14
C GLU A 19 -7.88 5.56 -7.22
N LEU A 20 -8.14 6.85 -7.37
CA LEU A 20 -7.51 7.87 -6.55
C LEU A 20 -8.50 9.03 -6.39
N SER A 21 -8.77 9.37 -5.14
CA SER A 21 -9.56 10.54 -4.78
C SER A 21 -9.00 11.11 -3.48
N PRO A 22 -9.38 12.32 -3.07
CA PRO A 22 -8.87 12.87 -1.82
C PRO A 22 -9.12 11.94 -0.64
N GLY A 23 -8.03 11.50 0.00
CA GLY A 23 -8.09 10.63 1.18
C GLY A 23 -8.36 9.17 0.90
N ARG A 24 -8.37 8.74 -0.38
CA ARG A 24 -8.65 7.35 -0.73
C ARG A 24 -7.85 6.91 -1.95
N ALA A 25 -7.33 5.69 -1.90
CA ALA A 25 -6.65 5.09 -3.05
C ALA A 25 -6.92 3.59 -3.13
N VAL A 26 -6.92 3.07 -4.34
CA VAL A 26 -6.99 1.63 -4.61
C VAL A 26 -5.85 1.26 -5.54
N VAL A 27 -5.08 0.26 -5.15
CA VAL A 27 -3.93 -0.26 -5.90
C VAL A 27 -4.17 -1.74 -6.18
N ALA A 28 -3.87 -2.20 -7.38
CA ALA A 28 -3.96 -3.63 -7.73
C ALA A 28 -2.59 -4.16 -8.12
N MET A 29 -2.33 -5.42 -7.77
CA MET A 29 -1.08 -6.10 -8.07
C MET A 29 -1.34 -7.58 -8.36
N THR A 30 -0.72 -8.09 -9.43
CA THR A 30 -0.69 -9.53 -9.67
C THR A 30 0.66 -10.05 -9.18
N ALA A 31 0.62 -11.03 -8.26
CA ALA A 31 1.85 -11.58 -7.69
C ALA A 31 2.64 -12.38 -8.75
N THR A 32 3.93 -12.12 -8.81
CA THR A 32 4.84 -12.73 -9.79
C THR A 32 5.79 -13.73 -9.11
N PRO A 33 6.46 -14.60 -9.88
CA PRO A 33 7.39 -15.57 -9.31
C PRO A 33 8.52 -14.97 -8.48
N VAL A 34 8.94 -13.73 -8.78
CA VAL A 34 10.01 -13.07 -8.00
C VAL A 34 9.58 -12.81 -6.55
N MET A 35 8.28 -12.82 -6.28
CA MET A 35 7.73 -12.58 -4.94
C MET A 35 7.63 -13.86 -4.10
N ALA A 36 7.93 -15.03 -4.66
CA ALA A 36 7.79 -16.30 -3.96
C ALA A 36 8.81 -16.44 -2.83
N ALA A 37 8.33 -16.84 -1.67
CA ALA A 37 9.18 -17.13 -0.52
C ALA A 37 9.70 -18.57 -0.54
N ASP A 38 9.05 -19.46 -1.31
CA ASP A 38 9.37 -20.88 -1.34
C ASP A 38 9.05 -21.49 -2.72
N ASP A 39 9.21 -22.80 -2.84
CA ASP A 39 8.95 -23.53 -4.08
C ASP A 39 7.46 -23.87 -4.30
N LYS A 40 6.60 -23.49 -3.37
CA LYS A 40 5.16 -23.72 -3.47
C LYS A 40 4.38 -22.48 -3.96
N GLY A 41 5.11 -21.40 -4.21
CA GLY A 41 4.50 -20.16 -4.71
C GLY A 41 3.85 -19.31 -3.64
N LEU A 42 4.22 -19.47 -2.38
CA LEU A 42 3.77 -18.58 -1.31
C LEU A 42 4.42 -17.21 -1.49
N VAL A 43 3.60 -16.18 -1.60
CA VAL A 43 4.11 -14.80 -1.71
C VAL A 43 4.63 -14.35 -0.36
N HIS A 44 5.86 -13.80 -0.35
CA HIS A 44 6.44 -13.22 0.86
C HIS A 44 5.63 -12.00 1.30
N GLY A 45 5.30 -11.95 2.59
CA GLY A 45 4.46 -10.87 3.15
C GLY A 45 4.99 -9.46 2.92
N GLY A 46 6.29 -9.31 2.73
CA GLY A 46 6.89 -8.02 2.42
C GLY A 46 6.36 -7.38 1.13
N PHE A 47 5.97 -8.20 0.14
CA PHE A 47 5.38 -7.67 -1.10
C PHE A 47 3.93 -7.26 -0.90
N VAL A 48 3.18 -7.99 -0.09
CA VAL A 48 1.81 -7.60 0.28
C VAL A 48 1.86 -6.30 1.07
N PHE A 49 2.79 -6.17 2.01
CA PHE A 49 3.00 -4.93 2.76
C PHE A 49 3.42 -3.79 1.85
N GLY A 50 4.32 -4.04 0.89
CA GLY A 50 4.79 -2.99 -0.03
C GLY A 50 3.66 -2.34 -0.81
N MET A 51 2.70 -3.13 -1.31
CA MET A 51 1.56 -2.56 -2.01
C MET A 51 0.60 -1.84 -1.05
N ALA A 52 0.45 -2.34 0.17
CA ALA A 52 -0.38 -1.70 1.18
C ALA A 52 0.18 -0.33 1.56
N ASP A 53 1.49 -0.25 1.75
CA ASP A 53 2.21 0.99 2.00
C ASP A 53 2.02 1.97 0.84
N TYR A 54 2.21 1.50 -0.39
CA TYR A 54 2.01 2.34 -1.57
C TYR A 54 0.60 2.90 -1.64
N ALA A 55 -0.42 2.06 -1.39
CA ALA A 55 -1.80 2.52 -1.36
C ALA A 55 -2.02 3.60 -0.30
N ALA A 56 -1.41 3.45 0.88
CA ALA A 56 -1.49 4.44 1.95
C ALA A 56 -0.85 5.77 1.53
N MET A 57 0.33 5.71 0.89
CA MET A 57 1.00 6.91 0.40
C MET A 57 0.14 7.64 -0.63
N LEU A 58 -0.49 6.88 -1.54
CA LEU A 58 -1.38 7.47 -2.55
C LEU A 58 -2.67 8.05 -1.95
N ALA A 59 -3.19 7.47 -0.87
CA ALA A 59 -4.36 8.03 -0.19
C ALA A 59 -4.06 9.41 0.38
N VAL A 60 -2.86 9.61 0.91
CA VAL A 60 -2.38 10.92 1.37
C VAL A 60 -2.04 11.82 0.18
N ASN A 61 -1.33 11.27 -0.78
CA ASN A 61 -0.99 11.90 -2.06
C ASN A 61 -0.34 13.28 -1.93
N ASP A 62 0.62 13.38 -1.03
CA ASP A 62 1.42 14.61 -0.86
C ASP A 62 2.85 14.32 -1.31
N PRO A 63 3.51 15.26 -2.01
CA PRO A 63 4.89 15.05 -2.47
C PRO A 63 5.88 14.71 -1.34
N ASN A 64 5.58 15.11 -0.13
CA ASN A 64 6.48 14.95 1.03
C ASN A 64 5.97 13.94 2.04
N VAL A 65 5.04 13.05 1.65
CA VAL A 65 4.53 12.02 2.56
C VAL A 65 5.58 10.95 2.81
N VAL A 66 5.68 10.54 4.08
CA VAL A 66 6.51 9.40 4.49
C VAL A 66 5.71 8.50 5.41
N LEU A 67 6.06 7.20 5.40
CA LEU A 67 5.52 6.24 6.36
C LEU A 67 6.32 6.37 7.66
N GLY A 68 5.63 6.59 8.78
CA GLY A 68 6.26 6.67 10.09
C GLY A 68 6.19 5.36 10.85
N SER A 69 5.04 4.71 10.83
CA SER A 69 4.83 3.42 11.48
C SER A 69 3.67 2.69 10.85
N SER A 70 3.60 1.39 11.09
CA SER A 70 2.48 0.58 10.62
C SER A 70 2.21 -0.55 11.59
N GLU A 71 0.95 -0.99 11.61
CA GLU A 71 0.53 -2.16 12.33
C GLU A 71 -0.38 -2.94 11.38
N MET A 72 0.10 -4.08 10.90
CA MET A 72 -0.60 -4.89 9.91
C MET A 72 -0.76 -6.30 10.40
N ARG A 73 -1.90 -6.91 10.06
CA ARG A 73 -2.15 -8.33 10.28
C ARG A 73 -2.30 -9.03 8.94
N PHE A 74 -1.62 -10.15 8.79
CA PHE A 74 -1.64 -10.97 7.57
C PHE A 74 -2.53 -12.18 7.87
N LEU A 75 -3.75 -12.15 7.37
CA LEU A 75 -4.82 -13.06 7.76
C LEU A 75 -4.92 -14.30 6.87
N LYS A 76 -4.57 -14.17 5.58
CA LYS A 76 -4.65 -15.24 4.60
C LYS A 76 -3.44 -15.19 3.68
N PRO A 77 -2.95 -16.35 3.23
CA PRO A 77 -1.82 -16.38 2.29
C PRO A 77 -2.22 -15.89 0.91
N VAL A 78 -1.23 -15.42 0.17
CA VAL A 78 -1.36 -15.04 -1.23
C VAL A 78 -0.41 -15.93 -2.04
N ARG A 79 -0.85 -16.42 -3.20
CA ARG A 79 -0.05 -17.27 -4.09
C ARG A 79 0.39 -16.48 -5.31
N VAL A 80 1.55 -16.87 -5.84
CA VAL A 80 2.00 -16.35 -7.14
C VAL A 80 0.90 -16.57 -8.19
N GLY A 81 0.65 -15.56 -9.00
CA GLY A 81 -0.40 -15.57 -10.03
C GLY A 81 -1.72 -14.97 -9.58
N GLU A 82 -1.94 -14.83 -8.28
CA GLU A 82 -3.16 -14.20 -7.79
C GLU A 82 -3.09 -12.68 -7.88
N THR A 83 -4.24 -12.06 -8.13
CA THR A 83 -4.38 -10.60 -8.13
C THR A 83 -4.98 -10.16 -6.81
N ILE A 84 -4.34 -9.21 -6.18
CA ILE A 84 -4.80 -8.62 -4.92
C ILE A 84 -4.97 -7.12 -5.09
N THR A 85 -5.84 -6.54 -4.27
CA THR A 85 -6.19 -5.13 -4.31
C THR A 85 -6.05 -4.54 -2.92
N ALA A 86 -5.33 -3.43 -2.80
CA ALA A 86 -5.20 -2.69 -1.55
C ALA A 86 -6.10 -1.46 -1.61
N GLU A 87 -6.96 -1.32 -0.61
CA GLU A 87 -7.82 -0.15 -0.43
C GLU A 87 -7.32 0.62 0.78
N ALA A 88 -7.01 1.90 0.59
CA ALA A 88 -6.49 2.76 1.64
C ALA A 88 -7.39 3.98 1.80
N VAL A 89 -7.73 4.30 3.05
CA VAL A 89 -8.60 5.44 3.37
C VAL A 89 -8.03 6.17 4.58
N ILE A 90 -7.88 7.50 4.46
CA ILE A 90 -7.48 8.33 5.60
C ILE A 90 -8.63 8.35 6.60
N LYS A 91 -8.34 7.99 7.86
CA LYS A 91 -9.31 8.00 8.94
C LYS A 91 -9.15 9.20 9.86
N GLU A 92 -7.94 9.73 10.01
CA GLU A 92 -7.66 10.87 10.85
C GLU A 92 -6.57 11.75 10.24
N GLU A 93 -6.72 13.05 10.41
CA GLU A 93 -5.70 14.04 10.08
C GLU A 93 -5.50 14.95 11.29
N SER A 94 -4.26 15.14 11.70
CA SER A 94 -3.91 16.01 12.83
C SER A 94 -2.53 16.61 12.59
N GLY A 95 -2.47 17.89 12.27
CA GLY A 95 -1.23 18.54 11.90
C GLY A 95 -0.60 17.86 10.70
N ARG A 96 0.60 17.34 10.85
CA ARG A 96 1.32 16.61 9.78
C ARG A 96 0.94 15.14 9.72
N LYS A 97 0.26 14.63 10.71
CA LYS A 97 -0.05 13.20 10.86
C LYS A 97 -1.29 12.80 10.05
N ARG A 98 -1.20 11.67 9.36
CA ARG A 98 -2.32 11.04 8.66
C ARG A 98 -2.40 9.59 9.10
N VAL A 99 -3.55 9.19 9.63
CA VAL A 99 -3.81 7.78 9.99
C VAL A 99 -4.61 7.15 8.87
N VAL A 100 -4.03 6.15 8.22
CA VAL A 100 -4.59 5.51 7.03
C VAL A 100 -4.93 4.07 7.34
N GLU A 101 -6.19 3.68 7.14
CA GLU A 101 -6.62 2.29 7.23
C GLU A 101 -6.42 1.62 5.88
N VAL A 102 -5.80 0.45 5.87
CA VAL A 102 -5.53 -0.30 4.64
C VAL A 102 -6.09 -1.71 4.76
N ARG A 103 -6.76 -2.18 3.72
CA ARG A 103 -7.21 -3.55 3.57
C ARG A 103 -6.71 -4.09 2.25
N VAL A 104 -6.14 -5.30 2.28
CA VAL A 104 -5.72 -6.01 1.06
C VAL A 104 -6.69 -7.16 0.85
N LEU A 105 -7.25 -7.23 -0.35
CA LEU A 105 -8.28 -8.21 -0.69
C LEU A 105 -7.86 -9.05 -1.89
N ARG A 106 -8.18 -10.35 -1.85
CA ARG A 106 -8.22 -11.21 -3.01
C ARG A 106 -9.70 -11.49 -3.25
N ASP A 107 -10.25 -10.93 -4.33
CA ASP A 107 -11.69 -10.88 -4.56
C ASP A 107 -12.37 -10.22 -3.33
N GLU A 108 -13.23 -10.94 -2.61
CA GLU A 108 -13.90 -10.42 -1.42
C GLU A 108 -13.24 -10.84 -0.10
N THR A 109 -12.16 -11.62 -0.18
CA THR A 109 -11.47 -12.12 1.00
C THR A 109 -10.40 -11.14 1.44
N VAL A 110 -10.47 -10.66 2.68
CA VAL A 110 -9.42 -9.82 3.27
C VAL A 110 -8.22 -10.69 3.58
N THR A 111 -7.10 -10.44 2.92
CA THR A 111 -5.85 -11.20 3.13
C THR A 111 -4.93 -10.52 4.14
N ALA A 112 -5.02 -9.19 4.25
CA ALA A 112 -4.27 -8.42 5.23
C ALA A 112 -5.03 -7.14 5.54
N GLU A 113 -4.83 -6.59 6.73
CA GLU A 113 -5.43 -5.32 7.12
C GLU A 113 -4.64 -4.65 8.22
N GLY A 114 -4.72 -3.34 8.30
CA GLY A 114 -4.04 -2.61 9.36
C GLY A 114 -4.09 -1.11 9.19
N ILE A 115 -3.19 -0.46 9.91
CA ILE A 115 -3.10 0.99 10.01
C ILE A 115 -1.68 1.41 9.61
N CYS A 116 -1.59 2.41 8.74
CA CYS A 116 -0.35 3.09 8.42
C CYS A 116 -0.43 4.50 8.99
N THR A 117 0.55 4.88 9.80
CA THR A 117 0.66 6.25 10.31
C THR A 117 1.68 6.99 9.47
N CYS A 118 1.22 7.99 8.75
CA CYS A 118 1.99 8.73 7.77
C CYS A 118 2.18 10.17 8.22
N PHE A 119 3.23 10.81 7.72
CA PHE A 119 3.52 12.20 8.03
C PHE A 119 3.79 12.99 6.75
N VAL A 120 3.23 14.18 6.67
CA VAL A 120 3.48 15.12 5.59
C VAL A 120 4.50 16.13 6.08
N LEU A 121 5.70 16.09 5.51
CA LEU A 121 6.80 16.96 5.91
C LEU A 121 6.78 18.27 5.12
N ASP A 122 7.47 19.29 5.62
CA ASP A 122 7.57 20.59 4.94
C ASP A 122 8.40 20.51 3.66
N LYS A 123 9.30 19.54 3.59
CA LYS A 123 10.17 19.29 2.44
C LYS A 123 10.47 17.80 2.34
N HIS A 124 11.07 17.39 1.24
CA HIS A 124 11.47 16.00 1.06
C HIS A 124 12.36 15.55 2.22
N VAL A 125 12.12 14.33 2.73
CA VAL A 125 12.81 13.79 3.90
C VAL A 125 14.33 13.73 3.73
N LEU A 126 14.81 13.63 2.49
CA LEU A 126 16.25 13.58 2.19
C LEU A 126 16.89 14.96 2.01
N GLU A 127 16.15 16.03 2.18
CA GLU A 127 16.64 17.40 1.99
C GLU A 127 16.94 18.14 3.31
#